data_109da1ac036a5cd1d9db1a37dd5f4530
#
_entry.id   109da1ac036a5cd1d9db1a37dd5f4530
#
_cell.length_a   1.000
_cell.length_b   1.000
_cell.length_c   1.000
_cell.angle_alpha   90.00
_cell.angle_beta   90.00
_cell.angle_gamma   90.00
#
_symmetry.space_group_name_H-M   'P 1'
#
loop_
_entity.id
_entity.type
_entity.pdbx_description
1 polymer ?
#
loop_
_entity_poly.entity_id
_entity_poly.type
_entity_poly.pdbx_seq_one_letter_code
_entity_poly.pdbx_strand_id
1 'polypeptide(L)'
;MNVPLKVLIVEDDPVIRLGCEQALSLEDIPAEAIESAERALELVGLDFPGIVVTDVRLPGMDGLELQRRLHVLDGSLPVVVMTGHGDVSMAVAAMRDGAYDFIEKPFSSERLLETVRRALEKRQLSLEVLGLRRRLENRQGIESDIIGHSPAIEHVRQLILDVADTPADVLVIGETGTGKERVARCLHDYGNRHEHNFVAVNCGGLPENLFESEMFGHEAGAFTGAAKRRIGKIEHANGGTLFLDEIETMPLGLQIKLLRVVQERQVERL
;
A
#
# COMPACT_ATOMS: atom_id res chain seq x y z
N MET A 1 -1.12 0.71 12.58
CA MET A 1 -1.89 1.97 12.76
C MET A 1 -3.24 1.79 12.09
N ASN A 2 -4.34 2.11 12.78
CA ASN A 2 -5.67 2.03 12.17
C ASN A 2 -5.77 3.21 11.19
N VAL A 3 -5.68 2.95 9.89
CA VAL A 3 -5.91 3.99 8.88
C VAL A 3 -7.39 4.37 8.98
N PRO A 4 -7.75 5.65 9.13
CA PRO A 4 -9.15 6.05 9.21
C PRO A 4 -9.86 5.64 7.92
N LEU A 5 -11.01 4.98 8.06
CA LEU A 5 -11.82 4.61 6.91
C LEU A 5 -12.39 5.87 6.25
N LYS A 6 -12.44 5.87 4.92
CA LYS A 6 -12.97 6.99 4.14
C LYS A 6 -14.09 6.54 3.19
N VAL A 7 -14.87 7.50 2.74
CA VAL A 7 -15.91 7.31 1.73
C VAL A 7 -15.46 7.93 0.42
N LEU A 8 -15.43 7.16 -0.65
CA LEU A 8 -15.22 7.69 -1.99
C LEU A 8 -16.60 7.86 -2.65
N ILE A 9 -16.97 9.12 -2.95
CA ILE A 9 -18.21 9.47 -3.61
C ILE A 9 -17.93 9.67 -5.09
N VAL A 10 -18.70 8.99 -5.96
CA VAL A 10 -18.59 9.08 -7.41
C VAL A 10 -19.92 9.60 -7.95
N GLU A 11 -19.97 10.87 -8.34
CA GLU A 11 -21.17 11.58 -8.74
C GLU A 11 -20.82 12.69 -9.72
N ASP A 12 -21.43 12.73 -10.88
CA ASP A 12 -21.15 13.76 -11.90
C ASP A 12 -21.88 15.08 -11.63
N ASP A 13 -23.06 15.04 -11.02
CA ASP A 13 -23.79 16.26 -10.63
C ASP A 13 -23.05 16.97 -9.46
N PRO A 14 -22.53 18.19 -9.66
CA PRO A 14 -21.77 18.90 -8.64
C PRO A 14 -22.61 19.28 -7.41
N VAL A 15 -23.93 19.44 -7.55
CA VAL A 15 -24.81 19.81 -6.43
C VAL A 15 -25.02 18.61 -5.53
N ILE A 16 -25.31 17.44 -6.09
CA ILE A 16 -25.48 16.19 -5.34
C ILE A 16 -24.15 15.80 -4.70
N ARG A 17 -23.06 15.85 -5.47
CA ARG A 17 -21.71 15.55 -4.98
C ARG A 17 -21.33 16.38 -3.77
N LEU A 18 -21.49 17.70 -3.85
CA LEU A 18 -21.22 18.61 -2.74
C LEU A 18 -22.14 18.36 -1.54
N GLY A 19 -23.44 18.09 -1.78
CA GLY A 19 -24.41 17.76 -0.73
C GLY A 19 -24.03 16.50 0.05
N CYS A 20 -23.60 15.45 -0.65
CA CYS A 20 -23.10 14.21 -0.02
C CYS A 20 -21.84 14.46 0.81
N GLU A 21 -20.87 15.18 0.27
CA GLU A 21 -19.62 15.51 0.96
C GLU A 21 -19.86 16.33 2.22
N GLN A 22 -20.71 17.35 2.13
CA GLN A 22 -21.10 18.16 3.29
C GLN A 22 -21.83 17.34 4.37
N ALA A 23 -22.77 16.46 3.97
CA ALA A 23 -23.47 15.61 4.92
C ALA A 23 -22.53 14.69 5.70
N LEU A 24 -21.50 14.12 5.04
CA LEU A 24 -20.50 13.26 5.68
C LEU A 24 -19.55 14.09 6.56
N SER A 25 -19.11 15.25 6.09
CA SER A 25 -18.22 16.15 6.84
C SER A 25 -18.84 16.65 8.16
N LEU A 26 -20.14 16.90 8.20
CA LEU A 26 -20.85 17.31 9.42
C LEU A 26 -20.85 16.23 10.51
N GLU A 27 -20.61 14.98 10.14
CA GLU A 27 -20.56 13.82 11.05
C GLU A 27 -19.13 13.29 11.22
N ASP A 28 -18.12 14.11 10.89
CA ASP A 28 -16.70 13.77 10.99
C ASP A 28 -16.30 12.49 10.22
N ILE A 29 -17.04 12.14 9.15
CA ILE A 29 -16.73 11.00 8.27
C ILE A 29 -15.82 11.49 7.13
N PRO A 30 -14.57 11.02 7.04
CA PRO A 30 -13.67 11.39 5.93
C PRO A 30 -14.26 10.99 4.59
N ALA A 31 -14.40 11.96 3.68
CA ALA A 31 -14.95 11.72 2.34
C ALA A 31 -14.07 12.39 1.28
N GLU A 32 -13.98 11.73 0.14
CA GLU A 32 -13.37 12.26 -1.08
C GLU A 32 -14.40 12.13 -2.21
N ALA A 33 -14.69 13.23 -2.92
CA ALA A 33 -15.72 13.25 -3.94
C ALA A 33 -15.10 13.49 -5.32
N ILE A 34 -15.47 12.65 -6.28
CA ILE A 34 -14.96 12.65 -7.66
C ILE A 34 -16.12 12.56 -8.67
N GLU A 35 -15.84 12.89 -9.93
CA GLU A 35 -16.86 13.06 -10.96
C GLU A 35 -16.99 11.88 -11.94
N SER A 36 -16.06 10.89 -11.90
CA SER A 36 -16.06 9.80 -12.87
C SER A 36 -15.65 8.45 -12.29
N ALA A 37 -16.20 7.39 -12.87
CA ALA A 37 -15.89 6.01 -12.50
C ALA A 37 -14.44 5.62 -12.82
N GLU A 38 -13.87 6.16 -13.89
CA GLU A 38 -12.49 5.90 -14.29
C GLU A 38 -11.52 6.39 -13.22
N ARG A 39 -11.79 7.59 -12.66
CA ARG A 39 -10.99 8.15 -11.59
C ARG A 39 -11.09 7.32 -10.31
N ALA A 40 -12.27 6.74 -10.04
CA ALA A 40 -12.45 5.84 -8.90
C ALA A 40 -11.56 4.59 -9.00
N LEU A 41 -11.45 3.98 -10.19
CA LEU A 41 -10.59 2.82 -10.43
C LEU A 41 -9.09 3.11 -10.25
N GLU A 42 -8.66 4.36 -10.47
CA GLU A 42 -7.27 4.77 -10.21
C GLU A 42 -6.98 4.90 -8.71
N LEU A 43 -7.97 5.30 -7.90
CA LEU A 43 -7.84 5.57 -6.48
C LEU A 43 -8.09 4.35 -5.58
N VAL A 44 -8.87 3.38 -6.08
CA VAL A 44 -9.26 2.18 -5.33
C VAL A 44 -8.36 1.01 -5.70
N GLY A 45 -7.48 0.63 -4.77
CA GLY A 45 -6.65 -0.58 -4.88
C GLY A 45 -7.16 -1.72 -3.99
N LEU A 46 -6.41 -2.82 -3.95
CA LEU A 46 -6.63 -3.91 -3.00
C LEU A 46 -6.61 -3.38 -1.56
N ASP A 47 -7.52 -3.87 -0.73
CA ASP A 47 -7.66 -3.46 0.67
C ASP A 47 -7.91 -1.94 0.87
N PHE A 48 -8.55 -1.28 -0.10
CA PHE A 48 -8.91 0.13 0.03
C PHE A 48 -9.54 0.42 1.40
N PRO A 49 -9.00 1.38 2.18
CA PRO A 49 -9.46 1.64 3.54
C PRO A 49 -10.73 2.50 3.53
N GLY A 50 -11.83 1.93 3.02
CA GLY A 50 -13.07 2.68 2.90
C GLY A 50 -14.15 1.95 2.12
N ILE A 51 -15.14 2.72 1.71
CA ILE A 51 -16.27 2.28 0.88
C ILE A 51 -16.42 3.19 -0.34
N VAL A 52 -17.17 2.74 -1.34
CA VAL A 52 -17.52 3.54 -2.51
C VAL A 52 -19.03 3.79 -2.53
N VAL A 53 -19.42 5.04 -2.76
CA VAL A 53 -20.81 5.46 -3.02
C VAL A 53 -20.86 6.01 -4.44
N THR A 54 -21.57 5.36 -5.35
CA THR A 54 -21.54 5.74 -6.77
C THR A 54 -22.93 5.99 -7.32
N ASP A 55 -23.08 7.01 -8.16
CA ASP A 55 -24.30 7.10 -9.01
C ASP A 55 -24.29 5.99 -10.06
N VAL A 56 -25.48 5.51 -10.44
CA VAL A 56 -25.66 4.59 -11.57
C VAL A 56 -25.31 5.30 -12.88
N ARG A 57 -25.81 6.52 -13.06
CA ARG A 57 -25.69 7.26 -14.33
C ARG A 57 -24.48 8.20 -14.31
N LEU A 58 -23.32 7.68 -14.67
CA LEU A 58 -22.11 8.47 -14.84
C LEU A 58 -21.75 8.62 -16.32
N PRO A 59 -21.09 9.71 -16.72
CA PRO A 59 -20.56 9.84 -18.07
C PRO A 59 -19.40 8.85 -18.30
N GLY A 60 -19.37 8.22 -19.46
CA GLY A 60 -18.36 7.20 -19.78
C GLY A 60 -18.72 5.84 -19.19
N MET A 61 -17.99 5.40 -18.18
CA MET A 61 -18.30 4.16 -17.45
C MET A 61 -19.42 4.40 -16.45
N ASP A 62 -20.49 3.62 -16.53
CA ASP A 62 -21.60 3.70 -15.56
C ASP A 62 -21.23 3.11 -14.19
N GLY A 63 -22.02 3.50 -13.15
CA GLY A 63 -21.74 3.06 -11.78
C GLY A 63 -21.94 1.56 -11.54
N LEU A 64 -22.73 0.88 -12.36
CA LEU A 64 -22.91 -0.57 -12.25
C LEU A 64 -21.69 -1.31 -12.80
N GLU A 65 -21.11 -0.82 -13.89
CA GLU A 65 -19.86 -1.36 -14.41
C GLU A 65 -18.68 -1.08 -13.44
N LEU A 66 -18.64 0.11 -12.86
CA LEU A 66 -17.69 0.43 -11.79
C LEU A 66 -17.83 -0.56 -10.63
N GLN A 67 -19.04 -0.78 -10.13
CA GLN A 67 -19.32 -1.71 -9.05
C GLN A 67 -18.85 -3.13 -9.36
N ARG A 68 -19.12 -3.66 -10.58
CA ARG A 68 -18.65 -4.98 -11.00
C ARG A 68 -17.12 -5.08 -11.01
N ARG A 69 -16.43 -4.07 -11.54
CA ARG A 69 -14.95 -4.05 -11.55
C ARG A 69 -14.35 -3.98 -10.15
N LEU A 70 -14.92 -3.17 -9.29
CA LEU A 70 -14.49 -3.08 -7.89
C LEU A 70 -14.76 -4.39 -7.14
N HIS A 71 -15.88 -5.06 -7.42
CA HIS A 71 -16.19 -6.37 -6.83
C HIS A 71 -15.22 -7.47 -7.28
N VAL A 72 -14.76 -7.43 -8.55
CA VAL A 72 -13.70 -8.35 -9.05
C VAL A 72 -12.35 -8.05 -8.40
N LEU A 73 -12.05 -6.76 -8.19
CA LEU A 73 -10.79 -6.34 -7.53
C LEU A 73 -10.77 -6.74 -6.04
N ASP A 74 -11.84 -6.43 -5.34
CA ASP A 74 -12.00 -6.73 -3.90
C ASP A 74 -13.48 -7.01 -3.60
N GLY A 75 -13.86 -8.30 -3.58
CA GLY A 75 -15.23 -8.74 -3.28
C GLY A 75 -15.72 -8.39 -1.87
N SER A 76 -14.85 -7.92 -0.99
CA SER A 76 -15.19 -7.47 0.37
C SER A 76 -15.42 -5.95 0.46
N LEU A 77 -15.13 -5.20 -0.60
CA LEU A 77 -15.30 -3.74 -0.65
C LEU A 77 -16.79 -3.39 -0.77
N PRO A 78 -17.38 -2.70 0.20
CA PRO A 78 -18.77 -2.27 0.10
C PRO A 78 -18.92 -1.15 -0.94
N VAL A 79 -19.78 -1.40 -1.93
CA VAL A 79 -20.19 -0.40 -2.92
C VAL A 79 -21.67 -0.12 -2.73
N VAL A 80 -22.02 1.14 -2.44
CA VAL A 80 -23.40 1.64 -2.33
C VAL A 80 -23.75 2.34 -3.64
N VAL A 81 -24.89 2.00 -4.23
CA VAL A 81 -25.30 2.54 -5.52
C VAL A 81 -26.42 3.55 -5.32
N MET A 82 -26.28 4.77 -5.86
CA MET A 82 -27.33 5.79 -5.88
C MET A 82 -28.12 5.65 -7.19
N THR A 83 -29.46 5.53 -7.09
CA THR A 83 -30.34 5.29 -8.26
C THR A 83 -31.36 6.41 -8.37
N GLY A 84 -31.77 6.74 -9.62
CA GLY A 84 -32.87 7.66 -9.88
C GLY A 84 -34.24 7.03 -9.66
N HIS A 85 -35.28 7.88 -9.65
CA HIS A 85 -36.67 7.47 -9.48
C HIS A 85 -37.10 6.51 -10.60
N GLY A 86 -37.63 5.34 -10.24
CA GLY A 86 -38.15 4.33 -11.21
C GLY A 86 -37.15 3.26 -11.63
N ASP A 87 -35.92 3.31 -11.20
CA ASP A 87 -34.86 2.35 -11.58
C ASP A 87 -34.76 1.14 -10.63
N VAL A 88 -35.88 0.70 -10.02
CA VAL A 88 -35.91 -0.44 -9.08
C VAL A 88 -35.31 -1.71 -9.68
N SER A 89 -35.51 -1.93 -10.97
CA SER A 89 -34.91 -3.07 -11.68
C SER A 89 -33.40 -3.02 -11.72
N MET A 90 -32.81 -1.83 -11.84
CA MET A 90 -31.36 -1.61 -11.81
C MET A 90 -30.80 -1.77 -10.39
N ALA A 91 -31.52 -1.29 -9.37
CA ALA A 91 -31.16 -1.53 -7.97
C ALA A 91 -31.11 -3.03 -7.64
N VAL A 92 -32.12 -3.80 -8.09
CA VAL A 92 -32.15 -5.27 -7.92
C VAL A 92 -30.99 -5.94 -8.66
N ALA A 93 -30.69 -5.48 -9.88
CA ALA A 93 -29.53 -6.00 -10.63
C ALA A 93 -28.21 -5.71 -9.91
N ALA A 94 -28.01 -4.47 -9.43
CA ALA A 94 -26.84 -4.09 -8.66
C ALA A 94 -26.63 -4.99 -7.41
N MET A 95 -27.71 -5.26 -6.68
CA MET A 95 -27.66 -6.15 -5.51
C MET A 95 -27.28 -7.59 -5.88
N ARG A 96 -27.78 -8.11 -7.02
CA ARG A 96 -27.38 -9.43 -7.53
C ARG A 96 -25.91 -9.49 -7.96
N ASP A 97 -25.40 -8.38 -8.48
CA ASP A 97 -24.01 -8.23 -8.94
C ASP A 97 -23.04 -7.91 -7.77
N GLY A 98 -23.53 -7.90 -6.52
CA GLY A 98 -22.70 -7.78 -5.33
C GLY A 98 -22.59 -6.37 -4.74
N ALA A 99 -23.47 -5.42 -5.13
CA ALA A 99 -23.58 -4.15 -4.42
C ALA A 99 -23.95 -4.39 -2.94
N TYR A 100 -23.42 -3.54 -2.06
CA TYR A 100 -23.70 -3.63 -0.63
C TYR A 100 -25.12 -3.18 -0.29
N ASP A 101 -25.53 -2.03 -0.82
CA ASP A 101 -26.86 -1.44 -0.65
C ASP A 101 -27.12 -0.46 -1.81
N PHE A 102 -28.35 0.07 -1.87
CA PHE A 102 -28.69 1.15 -2.78
C PHE A 102 -29.45 2.27 -2.07
N ILE A 103 -29.38 3.48 -2.63
CA ILE A 103 -30.06 4.68 -2.15
C ILE A 103 -30.83 5.30 -3.33
N GLU A 104 -32.14 5.47 -3.18
CA GLU A 104 -32.98 6.07 -4.24
C GLU A 104 -32.95 7.60 -4.11
N LYS A 105 -32.67 8.29 -5.23
CA LYS A 105 -32.73 9.76 -5.33
C LYS A 105 -34.17 10.23 -5.58
N PRO A 106 -34.67 11.30 -4.92
CA PRO A 106 -33.97 12.10 -3.91
C PRO A 106 -33.95 11.44 -2.53
N PHE A 107 -32.84 11.56 -1.82
CA PHE A 107 -32.66 10.98 -0.47
C PHE A 107 -32.36 12.06 0.57
N SER A 108 -32.65 11.76 1.82
CA SER A 108 -32.24 12.60 2.96
C SER A 108 -30.79 12.32 3.36
N SER A 109 -30.15 13.32 3.97
CA SER A 109 -28.81 13.13 4.57
C SER A 109 -28.78 12.00 5.59
N GLU A 110 -29.83 11.84 6.38
CA GLU A 110 -29.96 10.74 7.36
C GLU A 110 -29.89 9.36 6.71
N ARG A 111 -30.55 9.17 5.55
CA ARG A 111 -30.55 7.90 4.82
C ARG A 111 -29.13 7.59 4.27
N LEU A 112 -28.45 8.60 3.72
CA LEU A 112 -27.07 8.47 3.27
C LEU A 112 -26.16 8.06 4.44
N LEU A 113 -26.22 8.80 5.56
CA LEU A 113 -25.39 8.56 6.73
C LEU A 113 -25.62 7.18 7.35
N GLU A 114 -26.87 6.74 7.47
CA GLU A 114 -27.21 5.41 7.99
C GLU A 114 -26.58 4.31 7.12
N THR A 115 -26.72 4.40 5.79
CA THR A 115 -26.20 3.40 4.86
C THR A 115 -24.68 3.40 4.86
N VAL A 116 -24.04 4.58 4.85
CA VAL A 116 -22.58 4.74 4.90
C VAL A 116 -22.01 4.16 6.19
N ARG A 117 -22.59 4.46 7.35
CA ARG A 117 -22.10 3.92 8.64
C ARG A 117 -22.13 2.40 8.68
N ARG A 118 -23.22 1.77 8.23
CA ARG A 118 -23.31 0.30 8.14
C ARG A 118 -22.28 -0.29 7.17
N ALA A 119 -22.06 0.37 6.05
CA ALA A 119 -21.08 -0.06 5.06
C ALA A 119 -19.64 0.06 5.59
N LEU A 120 -19.31 1.15 6.29
CA LEU A 120 -18.00 1.37 6.93
C LEU A 120 -17.74 0.34 8.03
N GLU A 121 -18.75 0.04 8.88
CA GLU A 121 -18.63 -1.00 9.90
C GLU A 121 -18.34 -2.37 9.29
N LYS A 122 -19.07 -2.75 8.24
CA LYS A 122 -18.78 -3.98 7.50
C LYS A 122 -17.38 -3.99 6.91
N ARG A 123 -16.92 -2.87 6.33
CA ARG A 123 -15.57 -2.76 5.78
C ARG A 123 -14.50 -2.94 6.85
N GLN A 124 -14.67 -2.31 7.98
CA GLN A 124 -13.76 -2.43 9.12
C GLN A 124 -13.59 -3.89 9.54
N LEU A 125 -14.70 -4.61 9.73
CA LEU A 125 -14.67 -6.04 10.09
C LEU A 125 -14.01 -6.89 9.01
N SER A 126 -14.28 -6.61 7.73
CA SER A 126 -13.67 -7.33 6.62
C SER A 126 -12.16 -7.14 6.58
N LEU A 127 -11.67 -5.92 6.74
CA LEU A 127 -10.23 -5.61 6.79
C LEU A 127 -9.55 -6.24 8.01
N GLU A 128 -10.22 -6.28 9.16
CA GLU A 128 -9.70 -6.95 10.36
C GLU A 128 -9.55 -8.47 10.13
N VAL A 129 -10.55 -9.13 9.55
CA VAL A 129 -10.49 -10.56 9.21
C VAL A 129 -9.37 -10.84 8.20
N LEU A 130 -9.22 -10.01 7.17
CA LEU A 130 -8.12 -10.13 6.20
C LEU A 130 -6.76 -9.96 6.87
N GLY A 131 -6.62 -8.97 7.75
CA GLY A 131 -5.39 -8.75 8.52
C GLY A 131 -5.04 -9.94 9.43
N LEU A 132 -6.03 -10.53 10.10
CA LEU A 132 -5.82 -11.73 10.93
C LEU A 132 -5.42 -12.95 10.10
N ARG A 133 -6.05 -13.16 8.93
CA ARG A 133 -5.67 -14.25 8.00
C ARG A 133 -4.24 -14.10 7.51
N ARG A 134 -3.85 -12.90 7.04
CA ARG A 134 -2.46 -12.61 6.63
C ARG A 134 -1.46 -12.87 7.76
N ARG A 135 -1.78 -12.46 8.99
CA ARG A 135 -0.90 -12.76 10.16
C ARG A 135 -0.75 -14.25 10.41
N LEU A 136 -1.79 -15.05 10.24
CA LEU A 136 -1.72 -16.51 10.37
C LEU A 136 -0.88 -17.15 9.26
N GLU A 137 -1.09 -16.73 8.00
CA GLU A 137 -0.33 -17.21 6.85
C GLU A 137 1.15 -16.82 6.96
N ASN A 138 1.45 -15.57 7.32
CA ASN A 138 2.81 -15.11 7.54
C ASN A 138 3.50 -15.87 8.68
N ARG A 139 2.78 -16.20 9.75
CA ARG A 139 3.32 -16.97 10.86
C ARG A 139 3.73 -18.37 10.46
N GLN A 140 2.94 -19.06 9.65
CA GLN A 140 3.28 -20.38 9.11
C GLN A 140 4.42 -20.30 8.10
N GLY A 141 4.44 -19.28 7.24
CA GLY A 141 5.50 -19.05 6.27
C GLY A 141 6.86 -18.80 6.93
N ILE A 142 6.95 -17.89 7.90
CA ILE A 142 8.20 -17.54 8.56
C ILE A 142 8.82 -18.70 9.36
N GLU A 143 8.01 -19.65 9.84
CA GLU A 143 8.51 -20.85 10.51
C GLU A 143 9.29 -21.77 9.56
N SER A 144 8.92 -21.79 8.28
CA SER A 144 9.66 -22.53 7.26
C SER A 144 10.91 -21.79 6.81
N ASP A 145 10.92 -20.47 6.90
CA ASP A 145 12.01 -19.62 6.44
C ASP A 145 13.13 -19.43 7.47
N ILE A 146 12.77 -19.34 8.74
CA ILE A 146 13.69 -19.25 9.87
C ILE A 146 13.48 -20.48 10.74
N ILE A 147 14.27 -21.51 10.51
CA ILE A 147 14.15 -22.81 11.16
C ILE A 147 14.66 -22.76 12.61
N GLY A 148 13.94 -23.40 13.53
CA GLY A 148 14.34 -23.56 14.94
C GLY A 148 13.15 -23.46 15.90
N HIS A 149 13.31 -23.98 17.12
CA HIS A 149 12.25 -24.01 18.14
C HIS A 149 12.72 -23.41 19.48
N SER A 150 13.85 -22.68 19.46
CA SER A 150 14.29 -22.03 20.68
C SER A 150 13.47 -20.75 20.92
N PRO A 151 13.26 -20.34 22.19
CA PRO A 151 12.56 -19.07 22.49
C PRO A 151 13.20 -17.85 21.83
N ALA A 152 14.52 -17.86 21.61
CA ALA A 152 15.24 -16.79 20.92
C ALA A 152 14.83 -16.70 19.43
N ILE A 153 14.71 -17.83 18.73
CA ILE A 153 14.27 -17.88 17.34
C ILE A 153 12.80 -17.47 17.21
N GLU A 154 11.95 -17.93 18.13
CA GLU A 154 10.54 -17.49 18.15
C GLU A 154 10.41 -15.99 18.35
N HIS A 155 11.24 -15.41 19.24
CA HIS A 155 11.29 -13.96 19.44
C HIS A 155 11.77 -13.21 18.18
N VAL A 156 12.79 -13.71 17.47
CA VAL A 156 13.25 -13.13 16.20
C VAL A 156 12.17 -13.16 15.14
N ARG A 157 11.44 -14.28 14.97
CA ARG A 157 10.31 -14.36 14.03
C ARG A 157 9.23 -13.33 14.36
N GLN A 158 8.88 -13.20 15.63
CA GLN A 158 7.88 -12.23 16.05
C GLN A 158 8.33 -10.79 15.76
N LEU A 159 9.58 -10.45 16.09
CA LEU A 159 10.15 -9.13 15.78
C LEU A 159 10.13 -8.82 14.28
N ILE A 160 10.45 -9.80 13.41
CA ILE A 160 10.39 -9.62 11.97
C ILE A 160 8.96 -9.26 11.54
N LEU A 161 7.96 -10.02 11.98
CA LEU A 161 6.56 -9.77 11.62
C LEU A 161 6.04 -8.43 12.16
N ASP A 162 6.49 -8.02 13.35
CA ASP A 162 6.08 -6.75 13.96
C ASP A 162 6.69 -5.52 13.25
N VAL A 163 7.89 -5.68 12.67
CA VAL A 163 8.66 -4.58 12.06
C VAL A 163 8.49 -4.51 10.53
N ALA A 164 8.18 -5.63 9.85
CA ALA A 164 8.14 -5.73 8.39
C ALA A 164 7.28 -4.67 7.70
N ASP A 165 6.14 -4.29 8.30
CA ASP A 165 5.21 -3.29 7.77
C ASP A 165 5.53 -1.85 8.21
N THR A 166 6.59 -1.66 8.99
CA THR A 166 6.96 -0.33 9.47
C THR A 166 7.90 0.40 8.50
N PRO A 167 7.92 1.74 8.47
CA PRO A 167 8.90 2.50 7.69
C PRO A 167 10.26 2.62 8.39
N ALA A 168 10.51 1.84 9.45
CA ALA A 168 11.72 1.93 10.24
C ALA A 168 12.94 1.35 9.50
N ASP A 169 14.10 1.95 9.72
CA ASP A 169 15.37 1.35 9.34
C ASP A 169 15.77 0.29 10.37
N VAL A 170 16.19 -0.89 9.90
CA VAL A 170 16.46 -2.05 10.74
C VAL A 170 17.94 -2.38 10.74
N LEU A 171 18.55 -2.47 11.92
CA LEU A 171 19.92 -2.96 12.08
C LEU A 171 19.90 -4.41 12.59
N VAL A 172 20.44 -5.33 11.78
CA VAL A 172 20.57 -6.75 12.12
C VAL A 172 21.97 -7.03 12.60
N ILE A 173 22.13 -7.42 13.87
CA ILE A 173 23.42 -7.70 14.51
C ILE A 173 23.55 -9.19 14.75
N GLY A 174 24.70 -9.78 14.43
CA GLY A 174 25.01 -11.18 14.67
C GLY A 174 26.35 -11.59 14.06
N GLU A 175 26.89 -12.72 14.52
CA GLU A 175 28.13 -13.30 13.99
C GLU A 175 28.00 -13.68 12.51
N THR A 176 29.13 -13.87 11.83
CA THR A 176 29.16 -14.36 10.45
C THR A 176 28.48 -15.74 10.37
N GLY A 177 27.65 -15.95 9.37
CA GLY A 177 26.94 -17.22 9.17
C GLY A 177 25.67 -17.43 10.02
N THR A 178 25.24 -16.46 10.85
CA THR A 178 24.01 -16.57 11.67
C THR A 178 22.72 -16.37 10.89
N GLY A 179 22.79 -16.06 9.59
CA GLY A 179 21.60 -15.89 8.75
C GLY A 179 21.05 -14.46 8.67
N LYS A 180 21.87 -13.43 8.87
CA LYS A 180 21.45 -12.01 8.77
C LYS A 180 20.73 -11.69 7.45
N GLU A 181 21.23 -12.18 6.31
CA GLU A 181 20.57 -12.00 5.01
C GLU A 181 19.19 -12.65 4.97
N ARG A 182 19.02 -13.82 5.62
CA ARG A 182 17.71 -14.47 5.68
C ARG A 182 16.70 -13.64 6.46
N VAL A 183 17.13 -13.04 7.58
CA VAL A 183 16.30 -12.09 8.35
C VAL A 183 15.90 -10.89 7.49
N ALA A 184 16.85 -10.31 6.74
CA ALA A 184 16.57 -9.19 5.85
C ALA A 184 15.59 -9.55 4.73
N ARG A 185 15.70 -10.77 4.15
CA ARG A 185 14.73 -11.27 3.18
C ARG A 185 13.35 -11.46 3.79
N CYS A 186 13.26 -12.05 4.98
CA CYS A 186 11.99 -12.19 5.67
C CYS A 186 11.33 -10.84 5.98
N LEU A 187 12.11 -9.81 6.39
CA LEU A 187 11.59 -8.45 6.57
C LEU A 187 11.00 -7.86 5.27
N HIS A 188 11.55 -8.22 4.13
CA HIS A 188 11.03 -7.82 2.83
C HIS A 188 9.80 -8.65 2.44
N ASP A 189 9.92 -9.99 2.44
CA ASP A 189 8.94 -10.93 1.91
C ASP A 189 7.62 -10.91 2.72
N TYR A 190 7.70 -10.66 4.04
CA TYR A 190 6.55 -10.57 4.96
C TYR A 190 6.04 -9.14 5.18
N GLY A 191 6.65 -8.13 4.53
CA GLY A 191 6.27 -6.73 4.62
C GLY A 191 5.50 -6.23 3.40
N ASN A 192 4.96 -5.02 3.50
CA ASN A 192 4.21 -4.34 2.44
C ASN A 192 5.04 -4.03 1.18
N ARG A 193 6.36 -4.30 1.20
CA ARG A 193 7.28 -4.04 0.08
C ARG A 193 7.61 -5.29 -0.73
N HIS A 194 7.02 -6.45 -0.41
CA HIS A 194 7.33 -7.74 -1.02
C HIS A 194 7.15 -7.79 -2.54
N GLU A 195 6.27 -6.96 -3.10
CA GLU A 195 6.09 -6.85 -4.57
C GLU A 195 7.13 -5.97 -5.26
N HIS A 196 7.97 -5.27 -4.48
CA HIS A 196 9.01 -4.39 -5.00
C HIS A 196 10.40 -5.05 -4.98
N ASN A 197 11.43 -4.31 -5.39
CA ASN A 197 12.78 -4.86 -5.47
C ASN A 197 13.41 -5.08 -4.09
N PHE A 198 13.98 -6.27 -3.89
CA PHE A 198 14.96 -6.52 -2.83
C PHE A 198 16.37 -6.40 -3.40
N VAL A 199 17.12 -5.39 -2.97
CA VAL A 199 18.47 -5.11 -3.45
C VAL A 199 19.48 -5.38 -2.33
N ALA A 200 20.25 -6.46 -2.45
CA ALA A 200 21.32 -6.78 -1.52
C ALA A 200 22.67 -6.26 -2.05
N VAL A 201 23.46 -5.66 -1.19
CA VAL A 201 24.80 -5.13 -1.47
C VAL A 201 25.75 -5.52 -0.35
N ASN A 202 26.85 -6.19 -0.70
CA ASN A 202 27.95 -6.40 0.25
C ASN A 202 28.90 -5.20 0.19
N CYS A 203 29.11 -4.54 1.33
CA CYS A 203 29.88 -3.30 1.44
C CYS A 203 31.40 -3.53 1.37
N GLY A 204 31.89 -4.76 1.65
CA GLY A 204 33.31 -5.11 1.61
C GLY A 204 33.83 -5.65 0.27
N GLY A 205 32.93 -5.90 -0.68
CA GLY A 205 33.27 -6.67 -1.88
C GLY A 205 33.88 -5.90 -3.05
N LEU A 206 33.94 -4.55 -3.02
CA LEU A 206 34.35 -3.72 -4.17
C LEU A 206 35.33 -2.61 -3.76
N PRO A 207 36.25 -2.22 -4.68
CA PRO A 207 37.05 -0.99 -4.51
C PRO A 207 36.14 0.24 -4.35
N GLU A 208 36.57 1.22 -3.54
CA GLU A 208 35.78 2.37 -3.13
C GLU A 208 35.12 3.12 -4.30
N ASN A 209 35.88 3.44 -5.34
CA ASN A 209 35.37 4.17 -6.51
C ASN A 209 34.29 3.39 -7.28
N LEU A 210 34.43 2.06 -7.37
CA LEU A 210 33.44 1.20 -8.02
C LEU A 210 32.20 1.06 -7.13
N PHE A 211 32.39 0.92 -5.82
CA PHE A 211 31.29 0.84 -4.87
C PHE A 211 30.43 2.10 -4.88
N GLU A 212 31.06 3.28 -4.91
CA GLU A 212 30.36 4.55 -4.98
C GLU A 212 29.48 4.66 -6.24
N SER A 213 30.07 4.35 -7.40
CA SER A 213 29.33 4.35 -8.68
C SER A 213 28.21 3.30 -8.74
N GLU A 214 28.40 2.13 -8.13
CA GLU A 214 27.36 1.10 -8.01
C GLU A 214 26.20 1.53 -7.11
N MET A 215 26.52 2.15 -5.97
CA MET A 215 25.51 2.53 -4.97
C MET A 215 24.68 3.74 -5.41
N PHE A 216 25.35 4.82 -5.79
CA PHE A 216 24.71 6.11 -6.06
C PHE A 216 24.37 6.31 -7.54
N GLY A 217 25.02 5.56 -8.44
CA GLY A 217 24.92 5.78 -9.88
C GLY A 217 25.75 6.97 -10.34
N HIS A 218 25.80 7.21 -11.64
CA HIS A 218 26.51 8.36 -12.23
C HIS A 218 25.84 8.85 -13.50
N GLU A 219 26.03 10.14 -13.79
CA GLU A 219 25.70 10.70 -15.09
C GLU A 219 26.84 10.47 -16.10
N ALA A 220 26.51 10.54 -17.39
CA ALA A 220 27.52 10.42 -18.45
C ALA A 220 28.56 11.54 -18.34
N GLY A 221 29.84 11.19 -18.26
CA GLY A 221 30.94 12.15 -18.12
C GLY A 221 31.35 12.51 -16.68
N ALA A 222 30.74 11.90 -15.68
CA ALA A 222 31.05 12.17 -14.26
C ALA A 222 32.51 11.88 -13.85
N PHE A 223 33.16 10.89 -14.53
CA PHE A 223 34.56 10.54 -14.32
C PHE A 223 35.16 9.91 -15.60
N THR A 224 36.46 9.75 -15.64
CA THR A 224 37.16 9.10 -16.76
C THR A 224 36.73 7.65 -16.89
N GLY A 225 35.96 7.33 -17.96
CA GLY A 225 35.37 6.02 -18.19
C GLY A 225 33.84 5.95 -18.02
N ALA A 226 33.19 7.00 -17.53
CA ALA A 226 31.73 7.11 -17.43
C ALA A 226 31.12 7.45 -18.82
N ALA A 227 31.15 6.51 -19.75
CA ALA A 227 30.65 6.71 -21.12
C ALA A 227 29.13 6.81 -21.21
N LYS A 228 28.38 6.27 -20.24
CA LYS A 228 26.90 6.25 -20.19
C LYS A 228 26.42 6.47 -18.77
N ARG A 229 25.21 7.04 -18.64
CA ARG A 229 24.49 7.12 -17.38
C ARG A 229 24.25 5.74 -16.78
N ARG A 230 24.42 5.61 -15.47
CA ARG A 230 24.13 4.38 -14.71
C ARG A 230 23.20 4.68 -13.54
N ILE A 231 22.15 3.86 -13.40
CA ILE A 231 21.25 3.89 -12.24
C ILE A 231 21.92 3.19 -11.07
N GLY A 232 21.95 3.82 -9.89
CA GLY A 232 22.53 3.25 -8.68
C GLY A 232 21.64 2.22 -8.01
N LYS A 233 22.24 1.38 -7.15
CA LYS A 233 21.52 0.37 -6.36
C LYS A 233 20.48 0.98 -5.42
N ILE A 234 20.75 2.15 -4.85
CA ILE A 234 19.82 2.89 -3.98
C ILE A 234 18.57 3.30 -4.78
N GLU A 235 18.75 3.88 -5.95
CA GLU A 235 17.65 4.25 -6.84
C GLU A 235 16.86 3.01 -7.31
N HIS A 236 17.54 1.91 -7.60
CA HIS A 236 16.91 0.65 -8.00
C HIS A 236 16.07 0.01 -6.89
N ALA A 237 16.41 0.29 -5.61
CA ALA A 237 15.67 -0.18 -4.44
C ALA A 237 14.46 0.71 -4.09
N ASN A 238 14.19 1.75 -4.87
CA ASN A 238 13.10 2.69 -4.58
C ASN A 238 11.75 1.98 -4.46
N GLY A 239 11.01 2.28 -3.40
CA GLY A 239 9.75 1.60 -3.04
C GLY A 239 9.91 0.19 -2.45
N GLY A 240 11.11 -0.40 -2.56
CA GLY A 240 11.44 -1.75 -2.10
C GLY A 240 12.29 -1.77 -0.83
N THR A 241 13.28 -2.67 -0.80
CA THR A 241 14.18 -2.87 0.34
C THR A 241 15.64 -2.88 -0.12
N LEU A 242 16.46 -2.05 0.51
CA LEU A 242 17.92 -2.07 0.35
C LEU A 242 18.53 -2.78 1.57
N PHE A 243 19.22 -3.89 1.34
CA PHE A 243 19.99 -4.60 2.37
C PHE A 243 21.48 -4.36 2.16
N LEU A 244 22.14 -3.84 3.20
CA LEU A 244 23.58 -3.58 3.22
C LEU A 244 24.23 -4.58 4.15
N ASP A 245 24.99 -5.53 3.60
CA ASP A 245 25.75 -6.50 4.36
C ASP A 245 27.15 -5.97 4.67
N GLU A 246 27.71 -6.37 5.80
CA GLU A 246 29.06 -5.95 6.24
C GLU A 246 29.23 -4.41 6.25
N ILE A 247 28.21 -3.69 6.71
CA ILE A 247 28.19 -2.21 6.69
C ILE A 247 29.39 -1.59 7.41
N GLU A 248 29.98 -2.29 8.39
CA GLU A 248 31.19 -1.88 9.12
C GLU A 248 32.43 -1.78 8.23
N THR A 249 32.43 -2.44 7.05
CA THR A 249 33.55 -2.40 6.09
C THR A 249 33.48 -1.19 5.16
N MET A 250 32.37 -0.44 5.19
CA MET A 250 32.14 0.70 4.29
C MET A 250 33.14 1.83 4.58
N PRO A 251 33.83 2.40 3.55
CA PRO A 251 34.70 3.56 3.70
C PRO A 251 33.97 4.77 4.30
N LEU A 252 34.65 5.53 5.17
CA LEU A 252 34.04 6.65 5.91
C LEU A 252 33.38 7.70 5.01
N GLY A 253 33.99 8.00 3.86
CA GLY A 253 33.42 8.93 2.88
C GLY A 253 32.05 8.51 2.38
N LEU A 254 31.86 7.21 2.17
CA LEU A 254 30.59 6.61 1.71
C LEU A 254 29.56 6.51 2.84
N GLN A 255 29.99 6.30 4.08
CA GLN A 255 29.09 6.33 5.24
C GLN A 255 28.41 7.69 5.38
N ILE A 256 29.13 8.78 5.16
CA ILE A 256 28.58 10.15 5.21
C ILE A 256 27.51 10.35 4.12
N LYS A 257 27.77 9.88 2.89
CA LYS A 257 26.79 9.95 1.80
C LYS A 257 25.56 9.08 2.07
N LEU A 258 25.77 7.88 2.58
CA LEU A 258 24.69 6.98 2.96
C LEU A 258 23.82 7.57 4.07
N LEU A 259 24.43 8.20 5.08
CA LEU A 259 23.70 8.86 6.17
C LEU A 259 22.71 9.91 5.63
N ARG A 260 23.13 10.72 4.67
CA ARG A 260 22.23 11.69 4.01
C ARG A 260 21.06 10.99 3.31
N VAL A 261 21.33 9.92 2.57
CA VAL A 261 20.25 9.15 1.89
C VAL A 261 19.25 8.60 2.90
N VAL A 262 19.71 8.06 4.04
CA VAL A 262 18.83 7.53 5.09
C VAL A 262 18.00 8.64 5.72
N GLN A 263 18.57 9.82 5.96
CA GLN A 263 17.90 10.94 6.62
C GLN A 263 16.92 11.66 5.67
N GLU A 264 17.36 11.94 4.42
CA GLU A 264 16.62 12.77 3.47
C GLU A 264 15.74 11.96 2.54
N ARG A 265 15.93 10.63 2.49
CA ARG A 265 15.25 9.71 1.55
C ARG A 265 15.43 10.11 0.08
N GLN A 266 16.53 10.78 -0.23
CA GLN A 266 16.91 11.23 -1.57
C GLN A 266 18.33 10.77 -1.90
N VAL A 267 18.60 10.52 -3.17
CA VAL A 267 19.91 10.14 -3.68
C VAL A 267 20.37 11.10 -4.77
N GLU A 268 21.60 11.60 -4.62
CA GLU A 268 22.29 12.35 -5.68
C GLU A 268 23.26 11.42 -6.41
N ARG A 269 23.24 11.47 -7.75
CA ARG A 269 24.18 10.74 -8.59
C ARG A 269 25.53 11.45 -8.65
N LEU A 270 26.58 10.70 -8.99
CA LEU A 270 27.91 11.25 -9.28
C LEU A 270 27.93 12.01 -10.60
#